data_2ba0bb05c41cc76e144a712bcf19be05
#
_entry.id   2ba0bb05c41cc76e144a712bcf19be05
#
_cell.length_a   1.000
_cell.length_b   1.000
_cell.length_c   1.000
_cell.angle_alpha   90.00
_cell.angle_beta   90.00
_cell.angle_gamma   90.00
#
_symmetry.space_group_name_H-M   'P 1'
#
loop_
_entity.id
_entity.type
_entity.pdbx_description
1 polymer ?
#
loop_
_entity_poly.entity_id
_entity_poly.type
_entity_poly.pdbx_seq_one_letter_code
_entity_poly.pdbx_strand_id
1 'polypeptide(L)'
;MDITKLQVSQHIKEDRLDRYVEIQMNTGLGEPVAKFKYEGKWQIITSTGVILITDSRMEFLITLYYVNMDKATAIFRRNGQMKMPQVVYDAIQKNMVKKLIKHRKGK
;
A
#
# COMPACT_ATOMS: atom_id res chain seq x y z
N MET A 1 10.66 4.48 -10.73
CA MET A 1 9.66 5.46 -10.25
C MET A 1 10.00 5.90 -8.83
N ASP A 2 9.94 7.18 -8.58
CA ASP A 2 10.21 7.73 -7.25
C ASP A 2 8.87 8.14 -6.60
N ILE A 3 8.39 7.32 -5.66
CA ILE A 3 7.12 7.59 -4.98
C ILE A 3 7.19 8.78 -4.03
N THR A 4 8.39 9.25 -3.69
CA THR A 4 8.55 10.45 -2.85
C THR A 4 8.12 11.72 -3.59
N LYS A 5 8.03 11.68 -4.92
CA LYS A 5 7.60 12.80 -5.75
C LYS A 5 6.10 12.86 -5.97
N LEU A 6 5.35 11.85 -5.51
CA LEU A 6 3.89 11.87 -5.59
C LEU A 6 3.32 12.99 -4.72
N GLN A 7 2.44 13.78 -5.32
CA GLN A 7 1.74 14.81 -4.57
C GLN A 7 0.54 14.19 -3.86
N VAL A 8 0.28 14.64 -2.64
CA VAL A 8 -0.87 14.16 -1.88
C VAL A 8 -2.12 14.84 -2.42
N SER A 9 -3.10 14.03 -2.83
CA SER A 9 -4.34 14.55 -3.39
C SER A 9 -5.20 15.24 -2.33
N GLN A 10 -6.15 16.05 -2.80
CA GLN A 10 -7.12 16.70 -1.91
C GLN A 10 -7.93 15.69 -1.14
N HIS A 11 -8.28 14.56 -1.75
CA HIS A 11 -9.02 13.49 -1.10
C HIS A 11 -8.28 12.96 0.15
N ILE A 12 -6.95 12.76 0.04
CA ILE A 12 -6.17 12.31 1.19
C ILE A 12 -6.12 13.40 2.26
N LYS A 13 -5.92 14.65 1.87
CA LYS A 13 -5.85 15.76 2.81
C LYS A 13 -7.14 15.93 3.62
N GLU A 14 -8.29 15.69 3.00
CA GLU A 14 -9.58 15.86 3.64
C GLU A 14 -10.06 14.61 4.39
N ASP A 15 -9.88 13.43 3.79
CA ASP A 15 -10.54 12.22 4.29
C ASP A 15 -9.58 11.12 4.78
N ARG A 16 -8.29 11.20 4.44
CA ARG A 16 -7.34 10.11 4.70
C ARG A 16 -6.02 10.58 5.28
N LEU A 17 -5.97 11.81 5.78
CA LEU A 17 -4.73 12.37 6.31
C LEU A 17 -4.17 11.56 7.47
N ASP A 18 -5.04 11.15 8.39
CA ASP A 18 -4.64 10.36 9.56
C ASP A 18 -3.98 9.05 9.13
N ARG A 19 -4.55 8.37 8.16
CA ARG A 19 -4.01 7.12 7.62
C ARG A 19 -2.64 7.35 6.96
N TYR A 20 -2.53 8.41 6.17
CA TYR A 20 -1.29 8.76 5.51
C TYR A 20 -0.18 9.00 6.53
N VAL A 21 -0.44 9.81 7.54
CA VAL A 21 0.52 10.12 8.60
C VAL A 21 0.87 8.85 9.39
N GLU A 22 -0.11 8.04 9.75
CA GLU A 22 0.10 6.81 10.49
C GLU A 22 1.04 5.86 9.74
N ILE A 23 0.78 5.65 8.44
CA ILE A 23 1.63 4.78 7.63
C ILE A 23 3.05 5.32 7.55
N GLN A 24 3.20 6.62 7.32
CA GLN A 24 4.52 7.25 7.25
C GLN A 24 5.30 7.09 8.55
N MET A 25 4.64 7.21 9.69
CA MET A 25 5.30 7.12 10.99
C MET A 25 5.60 5.68 11.41
N ASN A 26 4.79 4.71 11.02
CA ASN A 26 4.97 3.32 11.45
C ASN A 26 5.90 2.53 10.55
N THR A 27 5.60 2.44 9.26
CA THR A 27 6.37 1.61 8.33
C THR A 27 7.06 2.42 7.24
N GLY A 28 6.60 3.64 7.01
CA GLY A 28 6.93 4.39 5.81
C GLY A 28 6.19 3.82 4.61
N LEU A 29 6.22 4.52 3.51
CA LEU A 29 5.61 4.05 2.26
C LEU A 29 6.39 2.90 1.65
N GLY A 30 7.70 2.83 1.89
CA GLY A 30 8.55 1.79 1.32
C GLY A 30 8.94 2.08 -0.12
N GLU A 31 9.52 1.07 -0.76
CA GLU A 31 9.94 1.14 -2.15
C GLU A 31 8.92 0.44 -3.05
N PRO A 32 8.66 0.94 -4.27
CA PRO A 32 7.78 0.23 -5.19
C PRO A 32 8.33 -1.14 -5.54
N VAL A 33 7.53 -2.17 -5.34
CA VAL A 33 7.90 -3.55 -5.69
C VAL A 33 7.18 -3.97 -6.96
N ALA A 34 5.89 -3.62 -7.08
CA ALA A 34 5.08 -3.95 -8.24
C ALA A 34 4.10 -2.82 -8.53
N LYS A 35 3.82 -2.59 -9.80
CA LYS A 35 2.83 -1.61 -10.20
C LYS A 35 1.96 -2.18 -11.31
N PHE A 36 0.65 -2.01 -11.16
CA PHE A 36 -0.34 -2.54 -12.09
C PHE A 36 -1.35 -1.47 -12.44
N LYS A 37 -1.73 -1.43 -13.70
CA LYS A 37 -2.75 -0.50 -14.16
C LYS A 37 -4.13 -1.11 -13.96
N TYR A 38 -5.06 -0.33 -13.43
CA TYR A 38 -6.42 -0.78 -13.17
C TYR A 38 -7.40 0.39 -13.25
N GLU A 39 -8.33 0.30 -14.21
CA GLU A 39 -9.38 1.31 -14.42
C GLU A 39 -8.84 2.73 -14.50
N GLY A 40 -7.79 2.93 -15.30
CA GLY A 40 -7.21 4.26 -15.51
C GLY A 40 -6.37 4.79 -14.37
N LYS A 41 -6.11 3.96 -13.35
CA LYS A 41 -5.29 4.31 -12.20
C LYS A 41 -4.15 3.32 -12.06
N TRP A 42 -3.14 3.67 -11.27
CA TRP A 42 -2.07 2.75 -10.94
C TRP A 42 -2.21 2.25 -9.52
N GLN A 43 -2.01 0.94 -9.35
CA GLN A 43 -1.90 0.29 -8.05
C GLN A 43 -0.43 -0.06 -7.85
N ILE A 44 0.20 0.51 -6.84
CA ILE A 44 1.61 0.30 -6.54
C ILE A 44 1.69 -0.41 -5.20
N ILE A 45 2.28 -1.60 -5.18
CA ILE A 45 2.50 -2.35 -3.94
C ILE A 45 3.96 -2.17 -3.55
N THR A 46 4.18 -1.79 -2.29
CA THR A 46 5.50 -1.42 -1.80
C THR A 46 6.12 -2.48 -0.91
N SER A 47 7.41 -2.30 -0.62
CA SER A 47 8.18 -3.20 0.24
C SER A 47 7.71 -3.24 1.69
N THR A 48 6.90 -2.27 2.11
CA THR A 48 6.35 -2.24 3.48
C THR A 48 4.92 -2.79 3.55
N GLY A 49 4.41 -3.36 2.45
CA GLY A 49 3.07 -3.93 2.42
C GLY A 49 1.96 -2.90 2.29
N VAL A 50 2.27 -1.76 1.71
CA VAL A 50 1.32 -0.67 1.47
C VAL A 50 0.93 -0.66 0.01
N ILE A 51 -0.35 -0.44 -0.28
CA ILE A 51 -0.80 -0.21 -1.64
C ILE A 51 -1.06 1.29 -1.80
N LEU A 52 -0.50 1.84 -2.88
CA LEU A 52 -0.69 3.23 -3.26
C LEU A 52 -1.54 3.26 -4.52
N ILE A 53 -2.61 4.04 -4.50
CA ILE A 53 -3.44 4.25 -5.70
C ILE A 53 -3.14 5.65 -6.20
N THR A 54 -2.74 5.74 -7.46
CA THR A 54 -2.41 7.02 -8.09
C THR A 54 -3.29 7.29 -9.31
N ASP A 55 -3.25 8.52 -9.80
CA ASP A 55 -3.88 8.85 -11.08
C ASP A 55 -3.12 8.19 -12.24
N SER A 56 -3.67 8.32 -13.45
CA SER A 56 -3.11 7.67 -14.65
C SER A 56 -1.69 8.14 -14.99
N ARG A 57 -1.31 9.33 -14.56
CA ARG A 57 0.01 9.91 -14.80
C ARG A 57 0.99 9.66 -13.67
N MET A 58 0.57 9.04 -12.58
CA MET A 58 1.38 8.84 -11.37
C MET A 58 1.90 10.15 -10.79
N GLU A 59 1.08 11.19 -10.83
CA GLU A 59 1.43 12.50 -10.28
C GLU A 59 0.84 12.69 -8.88
N PHE A 60 -0.37 12.15 -8.64
CA PHE A 60 -1.08 12.35 -7.39
C PHE A 60 -1.38 11.01 -6.71
N LEU A 61 -1.11 10.97 -5.42
CA LEU A 61 -1.52 9.86 -4.58
C LEU A 61 -2.98 10.06 -4.20
N ILE A 62 -3.86 9.18 -4.70
CA ILE A 62 -5.30 9.30 -4.49
C ILE A 62 -5.72 8.69 -3.16
N THR A 63 -5.17 7.51 -2.85
CA THR A 63 -5.42 6.83 -1.58
C THR A 63 -4.31 5.84 -1.29
N LEU A 64 -4.24 5.36 -0.06
CA LEU A 64 -3.27 4.37 0.36
C LEU A 64 -3.83 3.60 1.55
N TYR A 65 -3.37 2.35 1.69
CA TYR A 65 -3.72 1.53 2.85
C TYR A 65 -2.78 0.32 2.92
N TYR A 66 -2.75 -0.33 4.08
CA TYR A 66 -2.04 -1.60 4.21
C TYR A 66 -2.83 -2.66 3.46
N VAL A 67 -2.17 -3.36 2.54
CA VAL A 67 -2.82 -4.42 1.77
C VAL A 67 -2.84 -5.69 2.61
N ASN A 68 -3.98 -6.40 2.61
CA ASN A 68 -4.04 -7.70 3.27
C ASN A 68 -3.61 -8.81 2.31
N MET A 69 -3.39 -10.02 2.86
CA MET A 69 -2.87 -11.14 2.09
C MET A 69 -3.81 -11.55 0.96
N ASP A 70 -5.10 -11.62 1.22
CA ASP A 70 -6.09 -12.03 0.21
C ASP A 70 -6.14 -11.04 -0.94
N LYS A 71 -6.14 -9.75 -0.63
CA LYS A 71 -6.18 -8.71 -1.66
C LYS A 71 -4.89 -8.67 -2.47
N ALA A 72 -3.75 -8.80 -1.81
CA ALA A 72 -2.46 -8.84 -2.50
C ALA A 72 -2.41 -10.03 -3.45
N THR A 73 -2.80 -11.21 -2.98
CA THR A 73 -2.84 -12.42 -3.80
C THR A 73 -3.72 -12.22 -5.02
N ALA A 74 -4.92 -11.67 -4.83
CA ALA A 74 -5.86 -11.42 -5.93
C ALA A 74 -5.29 -10.45 -6.97
N ILE A 75 -4.62 -9.39 -6.51
CA ILE A 75 -4.02 -8.39 -7.41
C ILE A 75 -2.91 -9.03 -8.27
N PHE A 76 -2.00 -9.78 -7.63
CA PHE A 76 -0.90 -10.42 -8.37
C PHE A 76 -1.43 -11.45 -9.37
N ARG A 77 -2.40 -12.28 -8.97
CA ARG A 77 -2.99 -13.27 -9.87
C ARG A 77 -3.71 -12.64 -11.05
N ARG A 78 -4.48 -11.58 -10.81
CA ARG A 78 -5.18 -10.87 -11.88
C ARG A 78 -4.21 -10.33 -12.93
N ASN A 79 -2.99 -10.00 -12.51
CA ASN A 79 -1.96 -9.47 -13.39
C ASN A 79 -0.98 -10.55 -13.86
N GLY A 80 -1.36 -11.82 -13.77
CA GLY A 80 -0.59 -12.93 -14.34
C GLY A 80 0.55 -13.44 -13.49
N GLN A 81 0.65 -13.01 -12.23
CA GLN A 81 1.71 -13.46 -11.34
C GLN A 81 1.18 -14.46 -10.31
N MET A 82 1.64 -15.69 -10.40
CA MET A 82 1.18 -16.78 -9.53
C MET A 82 1.72 -16.66 -8.11
N LYS A 83 2.90 -16.04 -7.94
CA LYS A 83 3.51 -15.82 -6.62
C LYS A 83 3.78 -14.35 -6.42
N MET A 84 3.46 -13.86 -5.21
CA MET A 84 3.86 -12.50 -4.87
C MET A 84 5.33 -12.48 -4.46
N PRO A 85 6.03 -11.35 -4.68
CA PRO A 85 7.42 -11.21 -4.22
C PRO A 85 7.53 -11.44 -2.71
N GLN A 86 8.61 -12.11 -2.31
CA GLN A 86 8.81 -12.48 -0.90
C GLN A 86 8.82 -11.26 0.02
N VAL A 87 9.39 -10.15 -0.43
CA VAL A 87 9.44 -8.91 0.38
C VAL A 87 8.02 -8.42 0.73
N VAL A 88 7.09 -8.55 -0.21
CA VAL A 88 5.69 -8.16 0.02
C VAL A 88 5.01 -9.11 0.98
N TYR A 89 5.20 -10.42 0.77
CA TYR A 89 4.64 -11.44 1.66
C TYR A 89 5.10 -11.21 3.10
N ASP A 90 6.41 -11.04 3.29
CA ASP A 90 6.98 -10.83 4.62
C ASP A 90 6.46 -9.55 5.27
N ALA A 91 6.33 -8.48 4.50
CA ALA A 91 5.81 -7.21 5.01
C ALA A 91 4.36 -7.34 5.46
N ILE A 92 3.52 -8.04 4.68
CA ILE A 92 2.12 -8.26 5.04
C ILE A 92 2.02 -9.09 6.31
N GLN A 93 2.81 -10.15 6.43
CA GLN A 93 2.85 -10.99 7.63
C GLN A 93 3.25 -10.16 8.86
N LYS A 94 4.28 -9.35 8.73
CA LYS A 94 4.76 -8.48 9.80
C LYS A 94 3.68 -7.49 10.24
N ASN A 95 2.96 -6.90 9.28
CA ASN A 95 1.89 -5.96 9.58
C ASN A 95 0.72 -6.65 10.29
N MET A 96 0.39 -7.87 9.91
CA MET A 96 -0.63 -8.67 10.56
C MET A 96 -0.30 -8.95 12.03
N VAL A 97 0.95 -9.33 12.30
CA VAL A 97 1.40 -9.61 13.67
C VAL A 97 1.31 -8.34 14.52
N LYS A 98 1.76 -7.21 14.01
CA LYS A 98 1.66 -5.93 14.72
C LYS A 98 0.21 -5.57 15.04
N LYS A 99 -0.70 -5.79 14.11
CA LYS A 99 -2.12 -5.51 14.28
C LYS A 99 -2.71 -6.38 15.39
N LEU A 100 -2.37 -7.66 15.42
CA LEU A 100 -2.83 -8.58 16.45
C LEU A 100 -2.33 -8.18 17.83
N ILE A 101 -1.05 -7.81 17.96
CA ILE A 101 -0.45 -7.36 19.22
C ILE A 101 -1.14 -6.10 19.70
N LYS A 102 -1.32 -5.13 18.82
CA LYS A 102 -1.99 -3.87 19.16
C LYS A 102 -3.42 -4.12 19.61
N HIS A 103 -4.13 -5.03 18.97
CA HIS A 103 -5.50 -5.38 19.33
C HIS A 103 -5.58 -6.02 20.71
N ARG A 104 -4.64 -6.89 21.05
CA ARG A 104 -4.55 -7.49 22.37
C ARG A 104 -4.28 -6.46 23.46
N LYS A 105 -3.40 -5.52 23.20
CA LYS A 105 -3.08 -4.45 24.16
C LYS A 105 -4.21 -3.44 24.34
N GLY A 106 -5.13 -3.37 23.40
CA GLY A 106 -6.26 -2.46 23.45
C GLY A 106 -7.38 -2.89 24.37
N LYS A 107 -7.19 -4.01 25.06
CA LYS A 107 -8.11 -4.44 26.08
C LYS A 107 -7.68 -3.88 27.43
#